data_88d222af1dfdc20324c3bdd48151c710
#
_entry.id   88d222af1dfdc20324c3bdd48151c710
#
_cell.length_a   1.000
_cell.length_b   1.000
_cell.length_c   1.000
_cell.angle_alpha   90.00
_cell.angle_beta   90.00
_cell.angle_gamma   90.00
#
_symmetry.space_group_name_H-M   'P 1'
#
loop_
_entity.id
_entity.type
_entity.pdbx_description
1 polymer ?
#
loop_
_entity_poly.entity_id
_entity_poly.type
_entity_poly.pdbx_seq_one_letter_code
_entity_poly.pdbx_strand_id
1 'polypeptide(L)'
;MKALLIIDMLNDFIKPDGVLYCGKKAEEIIPEIIKLKNEFKEKNFPIIYLCDAHEPQDEEFSSFPPHCIKGTKGAEIINELSPEEGDFIIYKTRFSGFYKTDLEIFLKKLNIKELYLTGVCTSICVMDTAADAFYRGFKIKIPVKAVADFDEEFYKFVLKRLEKIYKAG
;
A
#
# COMPACT_ATOMS: atom_id res chain seq x y z
N MET A 1 6.94 9.74 -15.83
CA MET A 1 7.16 8.32 -15.49
C MET A 1 6.12 7.89 -14.48
N LYS A 2 5.81 6.60 -14.37
CA LYS A 2 4.84 5.99 -13.44
C LYS A 2 5.57 5.15 -12.41
N ALA A 3 4.94 4.91 -11.25
CA ALA A 3 5.41 3.95 -10.25
C ALA A 3 4.23 3.11 -9.72
N LEU A 4 4.50 1.87 -9.36
CA LEU A 4 3.58 0.99 -8.65
C LEU A 4 3.89 1.06 -7.16
N LEU A 5 2.90 1.41 -6.34
CA LEU A 5 2.97 1.32 -4.89
C LEU A 5 2.21 0.07 -4.43
N ILE A 6 2.88 -0.83 -3.75
CA ILE A 6 2.30 -2.02 -3.13
C ILE A 6 2.25 -1.76 -1.62
N ILE A 7 1.05 -1.53 -1.09
CA ILE A 7 0.83 -1.01 0.25
C ILE A 7 0.40 -2.14 1.18
N ASP A 8 1.19 -2.36 2.22
CA ASP A 8 0.90 -3.21 3.37
C ASP A 8 0.47 -4.66 3.04
N MET A 9 1.02 -5.23 1.97
CA MET A 9 0.83 -6.65 1.67
C MET A 9 1.72 -7.51 2.58
N LEU A 10 1.45 -7.42 3.89
CA LEU A 10 2.22 -8.01 4.99
C LEU A 10 1.47 -9.17 5.63
N ASN A 11 2.20 -10.08 6.28
CA ASN A 11 1.59 -11.28 6.86
C ASN A 11 0.48 -10.95 7.87
N ASP A 12 0.65 -9.93 8.73
CA ASP A 12 -0.38 -9.55 9.72
C ASP A 12 -1.69 -9.06 9.11
N PHE A 13 -1.67 -8.56 7.87
CA PHE A 13 -2.87 -8.08 7.17
C PHE A 13 -3.46 -9.08 6.19
N ILE A 14 -2.64 -9.97 5.62
CA ILE A 14 -3.04 -10.82 4.49
C ILE A 14 -3.25 -12.28 4.88
N LYS A 15 -2.51 -12.79 5.86
CA LYS A 15 -2.63 -14.20 6.26
C LYS A 15 -3.77 -14.39 7.26
N PRO A 16 -4.54 -15.51 7.19
CA PRO A 16 -5.67 -15.75 8.08
C PRO A 16 -5.32 -15.78 9.57
N ASP A 17 -4.08 -16.06 9.91
CA ASP A 17 -3.53 -16.03 11.27
C ASP A 17 -2.88 -14.69 11.66
N GLY A 18 -2.93 -13.71 10.77
CA GLY A 18 -2.42 -12.35 11.01
C GLY A 18 -3.26 -11.57 12.00
N VAL A 19 -2.62 -10.74 12.82
CA VAL A 19 -3.28 -9.98 13.91
C VAL A 19 -4.41 -9.07 13.42
N LEU A 20 -4.23 -8.46 12.26
CA LEU A 20 -5.21 -7.57 11.61
C LEU A 20 -5.62 -8.09 10.23
N TYR A 21 -5.90 -9.38 10.15
CA TYR A 21 -6.32 -9.99 8.89
C TYR A 21 -7.48 -9.25 8.24
N CYS A 22 -7.24 -8.72 7.03
CA CYS A 22 -8.20 -7.91 6.28
C CYS A 22 -9.29 -8.74 5.54
N GLY A 23 -9.35 -10.04 5.79
CA GLY A 23 -10.36 -10.92 5.21
C GLY A 23 -9.94 -11.50 3.85
N LYS A 24 -10.75 -12.45 3.37
CA LYS A 24 -10.46 -13.21 2.14
C LYS A 24 -10.28 -12.33 0.89
N LYS A 25 -10.98 -11.20 0.82
CA LYS A 25 -10.81 -10.25 -0.30
C LYS A 25 -9.39 -9.70 -0.42
N ALA A 26 -8.65 -9.60 0.69
CA ALA A 26 -7.25 -9.18 0.68
C ALA A 26 -6.32 -10.25 0.06
N GLU A 27 -6.69 -11.52 0.13
CA GLU A 27 -5.98 -12.59 -0.59
C GLU A 27 -6.33 -12.60 -2.08
N GLU A 28 -7.58 -12.30 -2.42
CA GLU A 28 -8.09 -12.33 -3.79
C GLU A 28 -7.47 -11.26 -4.71
N ILE A 29 -6.89 -10.18 -4.14
CA ILE A 29 -6.21 -9.15 -4.93
C ILE A 29 -4.78 -9.52 -5.33
N ILE A 30 -4.17 -10.53 -4.71
CA ILE A 30 -2.77 -10.92 -4.94
C ILE A 30 -2.47 -11.19 -6.42
N PRO A 31 -3.27 -11.98 -7.16
CA PRO A 31 -3.00 -12.25 -8.57
C PRO A 31 -2.99 -10.98 -9.45
N GLU A 32 -3.85 -10.02 -9.17
CA GLU A 32 -3.88 -8.76 -9.93
C GLU A 32 -2.67 -7.88 -9.60
N ILE A 33 -2.22 -7.86 -8.34
CA ILE A 33 -0.97 -7.15 -7.96
C ILE A 33 0.24 -7.79 -8.66
N ILE A 34 0.33 -9.12 -8.70
CA ILE A 34 1.40 -9.84 -9.41
C ILE A 34 1.41 -9.46 -10.90
N LYS A 35 0.23 -9.44 -11.53
CA LYS A 35 0.09 -9.04 -12.93
C LYS A 35 0.59 -7.61 -13.15
N LEU A 36 0.16 -6.66 -12.33
CA LEU A 36 0.61 -5.26 -12.41
C LEU A 36 2.13 -5.15 -12.16
N LYS A 37 2.66 -5.90 -11.19
CA LYS A 37 4.10 -5.95 -10.93
C LYS A 37 4.88 -6.37 -12.17
N ASN A 38 4.45 -7.42 -12.87
CA ASN A 38 5.06 -7.89 -14.10
C ASN A 38 4.98 -6.84 -15.22
N GLU A 39 3.81 -6.23 -15.43
CA GLU A 39 3.63 -5.17 -16.43
C GLU A 39 4.53 -3.95 -16.18
N PHE A 40 4.76 -3.58 -14.93
CA PHE A 40 5.63 -2.47 -14.55
C PHE A 40 7.10 -2.82 -14.77
N LYS A 41 7.50 -4.06 -14.45
CA LYS A 41 8.85 -4.57 -14.71
C LYS A 41 9.18 -4.59 -16.20
N GLU A 42 8.31 -5.12 -17.04
CA GLU A 42 8.51 -5.15 -18.50
C GLU A 42 8.74 -3.75 -19.08
N LYS A 43 8.18 -2.71 -18.46
CA LYS A 43 8.32 -1.31 -18.88
C LYS A 43 9.44 -0.56 -18.14
N ASN A 44 10.19 -1.24 -17.30
CA ASN A 44 11.21 -0.64 -16.41
C ASN A 44 10.67 0.51 -15.56
N PHE A 45 9.42 0.40 -15.08
CA PHE A 45 8.84 1.32 -14.13
C PHE A 45 9.12 0.86 -12.70
N PRO A 46 9.44 1.78 -11.77
CA PRO A 46 9.75 1.41 -10.40
C PRO A 46 8.57 0.82 -9.65
N ILE A 47 8.87 -0.19 -8.85
CA ILE A 47 7.96 -0.84 -7.91
C ILE A 47 8.44 -0.49 -6.50
N ILE A 48 7.53 0.00 -5.67
CA ILE A 48 7.82 0.48 -4.32
C ILE A 48 6.85 -0.20 -3.36
N TYR A 49 7.38 -0.93 -2.41
CA TYR A 49 6.62 -1.48 -1.30
C TYR A 49 6.57 -0.45 -0.17
N LEU A 50 5.37 -0.14 0.30
CA LEU A 50 5.14 0.63 1.51
C LEU A 50 4.74 -0.34 2.61
N CYS A 51 5.53 -0.44 3.65
CA CYS A 51 5.38 -1.47 4.68
C CYS A 51 5.28 -0.86 6.06
N ASP A 52 4.24 -1.16 6.80
CA ASP A 52 4.19 -0.87 8.23
C ASP A 52 5.34 -1.57 8.95
N ALA A 53 6.01 -0.82 9.82
CA ALA A 53 7.12 -1.33 10.63
C ALA A 53 7.17 -0.57 11.95
N HIS A 54 6.38 -1.04 12.91
CA HIS A 54 6.20 -0.40 14.21
C HIS A 54 7.26 -0.82 15.24
N GLU A 55 7.60 0.09 16.13
CA GLU A 55 8.29 -0.27 17.37
C GLU A 55 7.31 -0.96 18.35
N PRO A 56 7.78 -1.81 19.28
CA PRO A 56 6.87 -2.55 20.18
C PRO A 56 5.97 -1.68 21.06
N GLN A 57 6.33 -0.41 21.27
CA GLN A 57 5.57 0.55 22.08
C GLN A 57 4.97 1.69 21.23
N ASP A 58 4.69 1.44 19.96
CA ASP A 58 4.11 2.45 19.07
C ASP A 58 2.77 2.97 19.62
N GLU A 59 2.58 4.29 19.60
CA GLU A 59 1.36 4.97 20.08
C GLU A 59 0.09 4.53 19.33
N GLU A 60 0.24 4.07 18.08
CA GLU A 60 -0.88 3.55 17.28
C GLU A 60 -1.54 2.34 17.94
N PHE A 61 -0.82 1.61 18.77
CA PHE A 61 -1.35 0.47 19.52
C PHE A 61 -2.32 0.84 20.64
N SER A 62 -2.54 2.13 20.88
CA SER A 62 -3.68 2.60 21.68
C SER A 62 -5.02 2.41 20.97
N SER A 63 -5.02 2.35 19.63
CA SER A 63 -6.23 2.21 18.79
C SER A 63 -6.33 0.87 18.07
N PHE A 64 -5.21 0.19 17.88
CA PHE A 64 -5.12 -1.12 17.22
C PHE A 64 -4.31 -2.09 18.05
N PRO A 65 -4.57 -3.42 17.95
CA PRO A 65 -3.66 -4.41 18.53
C PRO A 65 -2.23 -4.24 18.00
N PRO A 66 -1.19 -4.57 18.76
CA PRO A 66 0.17 -4.60 18.27
C PRO A 66 0.30 -5.47 17.02
N HIS A 67 0.76 -4.88 15.92
CA HIS A 67 0.88 -5.52 14.60
C HIS A 67 2.11 -5.01 13.86
N CYS A 68 2.55 -5.71 12.86
CA CYS A 68 3.66 -5.34 12.00
C CYS A 68 4.89 -4.81 12.77
N ILE A 69 5.19 -5.44 13.92
CA ILE A 69 6.34 -5.06 14.74
C ILE A 69 7.62 -5.42 13.99
N LYS A 70 8.57 -4.50 13.93
CA LYS A 70 9.85 -4.69 13.28
C LYS A 70 10.52 -6.00 13.68
N GLY A 71 11.02 -6.74 12.69
CA GLY A 71 11.73 -8.00 12.89
C GLY A 71 10.84 -9.19 13.23
N THR A 72 9.52 -9.03 13.24
CA THR A 72 8.58 -10.15 13.39
C THR A 72 8.09 -10.64 12.03
N LYS A 73 7.65 -11.91 11.99
CA LYS A 73 7.05 -12.50 10.79
C LYS A 73 5.81 -11.72 10.31
N GLY A 74 5.06 -11.11 11.22
CA GLY A 74 3.88 -10.30 10.90
C GLY A 74 4.20 -9.09 10.01
N ALA A 75 5.36 -8.49 10.18
CA ALA A 75 5.83 -7.34 9.41
C ALA A 75 6.51 -7.71 8.07
N GLU A 76 6.65 -9.00 7.77
CA GLU A 76 7.24 -9.44 6.50
C GLU A 76 6.23 -9.36 5.36
N ILE A 77 6.71 -8.97 4.18
CA ILE A 77 5.93 -9.02 2.94
C ILE A 77 5.57 -10.48 2.66
N ILE A 78 4.32 -10.72 2.23
CA ILE A 78 3.87 -12.08 1.88
C ILE A 78 4.75 -12.69 0.78
N ASN A 79 4.99 -14.00 0.85
CA ASN A 79 5.88 -14.70 -0.07
C ASN A 79 5.49 -14.54 -1.54
N GLU A 80 4.20 -14.48 -1.82
CA GLU A 80 3.63 -14.36 -3.17
C GLU A 80 4.00 -13.03 -3.86
N LEU A 81 4.36 -12.02 -3.06
CA LEU A 81 4.77 -10.69 -3.52
C LEU A 81 6.20 -10.33 -3.10
N SER A 82 7.04 -11.32 -2.85
CA SER A 82 8.45 -11.07 -2.47
C SER A 82 9.10 -10.04 -3.38
N PRO A 83 9.78 -9.04 -2.81
CA PRO A 83 10.55 -8.07 -3.60
C PRO A 83 11.64 -8.77 -4.42
N GLU A 84 11.93 -8.23 -5.57
CA GLU A 84 12.97 -8.70 -6.47
C GLU A 84 14.05 -7.62 -6.65
N GLU A 85 15.16 -7.97 -7.31
CA GLU A 85 16.21 -7.00 -7.59
C GLU A 85 15.65 -5.79 -8.37
N GLY A 86 15.94 -4.60 -7.86
CA GLY A 86 15.44 -3.33 -8.40
C GLY A 86 14.12 -2.83 -7.81
N ASP A 87 13.43 -3.64 -7.00
CA ASP A 87 12.28 -3.20 -6.22
C ASP A 87 12.76 -2.40 -4.98
N PHE A 88 11.94 -1.45 -4.53
CA PHE A 88 12.26 -0.59 -3.39
C PHE A 88 11.31 -0.85 -2.22
N ILE A 89 11.83 -0.80 -1.00
CA ILE A 89 11.03 -0.94 0.22
C ILE A 89 11.16 0.34 1.03
N ILE A 90 10.03 0.93 1.40
CA ILE A 90 9.94 2.08 2.29
C ILE A 90 9.10 1.67 3.49
N TYR A 91 9.70 1.76 4.66
CA TYR A 91 9.03 1.49 5.93
C TYR A 91 8.33 2.75 6.44
N LYS A 92 7.13 2.57 6.96
CA LYS A 92 6.30 3.62 7.53
C LYS A 92 5.75 3.21 8.89
N THR A 93 5.34 4.18 9.69
CA THR A 93 4.77 3.97 11.04
C THR A 93 3.39 4.59 11.19
N ARG A 94 2.80 5.09 10.09
CA ARG A 94 1.44 5.64 10.05
C ARG A 94 0.80 5.27 8.73
N PHE A 95 -0.48 5.53 8.57
CA PHE A 95 -1.27 5.08 7.43
C PHE A 95 -0.73 5.58 6.09
N SER A 96 -0.41 6.86 5.99
CA SER A 96 0.15 7.43 4.76
C SER A 96 1.60 7.01 4.55
N GLY A 97 1.91 6.52 3.34
CA GLY A 97 3.27 6.25 2.91
C GLY A 97 4.17 7.49 2.82
N PHE A 98 3.59 8.70 2.88
CA PHE A 98 4.35 9.96 2.85
C PHE A 98 4.70 10.48 4.25
N TYR A 99 4.04 9.98 5.30
CA TYR A 99 4.25 10.51 6.64
C TYR A 99 5.60 10.09 7.21
N LYS A 100 6.49 11.08 7.39
CA LYS A 100 7.86 10.89 7.94
C LYS A 100 8.66 9.80 7.22
N THR A 101 8.51 9.71 5.89
CA THR A 101 9.28 8.82 5.03
C THR A 101 9.97 9.60 3.92
N ASP A 102 10.89 8.96 3.23
CA ASP A 102 11.59 9.54 2.07
C ASP A 102 10.84 9.34 0.74
N LEU A 103 9.59 8.85 0.77
CA LEU A 103 8.83 8.52 -0.44
C LEU A 103 8.75 9.69 -1.42
N GLU A 104 8.41 10.88 -0.95
CA GLU A 104 8.30 12.06 -1.82
C GLU A 104 9.62 12.42 -2.50
N ILE A 105 10.71 12.41 -1.75
CA ILE A 105 12.06 12.70 -2.25
C ILE A 105 12.43 11.67 -3.32
N PHE A 106 12.18 10.40 -3.02
CA PHE A 106 12.46 9.29 -3.91
C PHE A 106 11.68 9.38 -5.22
N LEU A 107 10.38 9.63 -5.15
CA LEU A 107 9.51 9.79 -6.33
C LEU A 107 9.93 10.98 -7.20
N LYS A 108 10.29 12.10 -6.59
CA LYS A 108 10.80 13.30 -7.31
C LYS A 108 12.12 13.04 -8.00
N LYS A 109 13.05 12.36 -7.32
CA LYS A 109 14.36 11.99 -7.90
C LYS A 109 14.21 11.12 -9.15
N LEU A 110 13.22 10.23 -9.17
CA LEU A 110 12.90 9.38 -10.32
C LEU A 110 11.99 10.06 -11.35
N ASN A 111 11.63 11.35 -11.17
CA ASN A 111 10.70 12.07 -12.05
C ASN A 111 9.35 11.37 -12.22
N ILE A 112 8.86 10.70 -11.17
CA ILE A 112 7.53 10.08 -11.17
C ILE A 112 6.45 11.17 -11.17
N LYS A 113 5.41 10.96 -11.96
CA LYS A 113 4.27 11.88 -12.10
C LYS A 113 2.93 11.18 -11.82
N GLU A 114 2.90 9.87 -11.92
CA GLU A 114 1.68 9.08 -11.79
C GLU A 114 1.95 7.86 -10.91
N LEU A 115 1.07 7.61 -9.95
CA LEU A 115 1.16 6.54 -8.97
C LEU A 115 0.01 5.57 -9.13
N TYR A 116 0.32 4.29 -9.25
CA TYR A 116 -0.63 3.20 -9.17
C TYR A 116 -0.59 2.66 -7.75
N LEU A 117 -1.66 2.83 -6.99
CA LEU A 117 -1.75 2.39 -5.60
C LEU A 117 -2.51 1.06 -5.51
N THR A 118 -1.92 0.08 -4.87
CA THR A 118 -2.47 -1.26 -4.67
C THR A 118 -2.28 -1.70 -3.22
N GLY A 119 -2.98 -2.75 -2.80
CA GLY A 119 -2.83 -3.32 -1.46
C GLY A 119 -3.97 -3.00 -0.51
N VAL A 120 -3.68 -2.89 0.77
CA VAL A 120 -4.65 -2.80 1.87
C VAL A 120 -4.30 -1.74 2.91
N CYS A 121 -5.25 -1.27 3.75
CA CYS A 121 -6.69 -1.33 3.47
C CYS A 121 -7.07 -0.13 2.62
N THR A 122 -8.04 -0.30 1.73
CA THR A 122 -8.47 0.77 0.81
C THR A 122 -8.89 2.03 1.56
N SER A 123 -9.60 1.89 2.67
CA SER A 123 -10.12 3.01 3.48
C SER A 123 -9.12 3.62 4.45
N ILE A 124 -7.96 3.03 4.61
CA ILE A 124 -6.94 3.48 5.57
C ILE A 124 -5.65 3.85 4.82
N CYS A 125 -4.70 2.91 4.72
CA CYS A 125 -3.37 3.22 4.19
C CYS A 125 -3.39 3.62 2.71
N VAL A 126 -4.23 2.99 1.89
CA VAL A 126 -4.38 3.35 0.47
C VAL A 126 -5.00 4.73 0.34
N MET A 127 -6.08 5.02 1.08
CA MET A 127 -6.76 6.31 1.06
C MET A 127 -5.85 7.45 1.51
N ASP A 128 -5.18 7.30 2.65
CA ASP A 128 -4.32 8.35 3.19
C ASP A 128 -3.09 8.61 2.32
N THR A 129 -2.52 7.54 1.76
CA THR A 129 -1.44 7.67 0.78
C THR A 129 -1.91 8.36 -0.50
N ALA A 130 -3.12 8.06 -0.97
CA ALA A 130 -3.71 8.70 -2.15
C ALA A 130 -3.99 10.19 -1.92
N ALA A 131 -4.54 10.55 -0.76
CA ALA A 131 -4.78 11.94 -0.39
C ALA A 131 -3.47 12.75 -0.36
N ASP A 132 -2.47 12.21 0.30
CA ASP A 132 -1.15 12.82 0.40
C ASP A 132 -0.45 12.94 -0.96
N ALA A 133 -0.59 11.94 -1.83
CA ALA A 133 -0.10 11.98 -3.20
C ALA A 133 -0.77 13.09 -4.01
N PHE A 134 -2.10 13.23 -3.88
CA PHE A 134 -2.87 14.26 -4.56
C PHE A 134 -2.42 15.68 -4.15
N TYR A 135 -2.25 15.93 -2.85
CA TYR A 135 -1.78 17.22 -2.35
C TYR A 135 -0.36 17.58 -2.81
N ARG A 136 0.44 16.59 -3.18
CA ARG A 136 1.79 16.74 -3.73
C ARG A 136 1.82 16.80 -5.27
N GLY A 137 0.65 16.82 -5.92
CA GLY A 137 0.51 16.98 -7.37
C GLY A 137 0.76 15.70 -8.19
N PHE A 138 0.78 14.53 -7.57
CA PHE A 138 0.83 13.26 -8.30
C PHE A 138 -0.55 12.92 -8.89
N LYS A 139 -0.54 12.38 -10.12
CA LYS A 139 -1.72 11.70 -10.66
C LYS A 139 -1.85 10.33 -9.98
N ILE A 140 -3.08 9.96 -9.67
CA ILE A 140 -3.37 8.72 -8.92
C ILE A 140 -4.18 7.78 -9.80
N LYS A 141 -3.85 6.51 -9.76
CA LYS A 141 -4.60 5.39 -10.32
C LYS A 141 -4.84 4.36 -9.23
N ILE A 142 -6.08 3.93 -9.09
CA ILE A 142 -6.46 2.86 -8.17
C ILE A 142 -7.03 1.70 -9.00
N PRO A 143 -6.21 0.69 -9.33
CA PRO A 143 -6.72 -0.52 -9.96
C PRO A 143 -7.66 -1.25 -8.99
N VAL A 144 -8.97 -1.13 -9.20
CA VAL A 144 -10.01 -1.58 -8.25
C VAL A 144 -9.87 -3.07 -7.87
N LYS A 145 -9.37 -3.90 -8.78
CA LYS A 145 -9.10 -5.33 -8.55
C LYS A 145 -7.83 -5.61 -7.74
N ALA A 146 -7.04 -4.59 -7.47
CA ALA A 146 -5.75 -4.70 -6.76
C ALA A 146 -5.77 -4.00 -5.39
N VAL A 147 -6.95 -3.62 -4.89
CA VAL A 147 -7.14 -3.05 -3.56
C VAL A 147 -8.27 -3.76 -2.84
N ALA A 148 -8.15 -3.91 -1.53
CA ALA A 148 -9.17 -4.55 -0.69
C ALA A 148 -9.32 -3.84 0.66
N ASP A 149 -10.42 -4.12 1.33
CA ASP A 149 -10.73 -3.61 2.65
C ASP A 149 -11.40 -4.68 3.50
N PHE A 150 -11.33 -4.56 4.81
CA PHE A 150 -12.03 -5.41 5.76
C PHE A 150 -13.52 -5.04 5.89
N ASP A 151 -13.90 -3.82 5.49
CA ASP A 151 -15.26 -3.29 5.54
C ASP A 151 -15.76 -2.92 4.13
N GLU A 152 -16.86 -3.54 3.71
CA GLU A 152 -17.42 -3.37 2.37
C GLU A 152 -18.04 -1.98 2.15
N GLU A 153 -18.60 -1.36 3.18
CA GLU A 153 -19.18 -0.03 3.07
C GLU A 153 -18.09 1.03 2.97
N PHE A 154 -17.05 0.91 3.79
CA PHE A 154 -15.86 1.75 3.69
C PHE A 154 -15.19 1.63 2.34
N TYR A 155 -15.00 0.40 1.85
CA TYR A 155 -14.44 0.14 0.54
C TYR A 155 -15.19 0.91 -0.57
N LYS A 156 -16.51 0.73 -0.66
CA LYS A 156 -17.35 1.38 -1.67
C LYS A 156 -17.32 2.90 -1.56
N PHE A 157 -17.46 3.42 -0.34
CA PHE A 157 -17.43 4.86 -0.10
C PHE A 157 -16.09 5.47 -0.54
N VAL A 158 -14.99 4.85 -0.15
CA VAL A 158 -13.65 5.37 -0.43
C VAL A 158 -13.31 5.30 -1.91
N LEU A 159 -13.63 4.21 -2.60
CA LEU A 159 -13.42 4.14 -4.05
C LEU A 159 -14.18 5.26 -4.78
N LYS A 160 -15.44 5.51 -4.41
CA LYS A 160 -16.23 6.60 -4.95
C LYS A 160 -15.63 7.98 -4.65
N ARG A 161 -15.09 8.17 -3.44
CA ARG A 161 -14.39 9.39 -3.03
C ARG A 161 -13.10 9.59 -3.83
N LEU A 162 -12.28 8.57 -3.95
CA LEU A 162 -11.03 8.59 -4.73
C LEU A 162 -11.30 8.97 -6.18
N GLU A 163 -12.29 8.35 -6.82
CA GLU A 163 -12.67 8.66 -8.18
C GLU A 163 -13.19 10.11 -8.33
N LYS A 164 -14.17 10.51 -7.51
CA LYS A 164 -14.86 11.79 -7.68
C LYS A 164 -14.04 13.00 -7.21
N ILE A 165 -13.34 12.88 -6.10
CA ILE A 165 -12.64 14.00 -5.47
C ILE A 165 -11.19 14.06 -5.93
N TYR A 166 -10.47 12.94 -5.91
CA TYR A 166 -9.05 12.89 -6.24
C TYR A 166 -8.78 12.51 -7.69
N LYS A 167 -9.83 12.27 -8.49
CA LYS A 167 -9.72 11.90 -9.91
C LYS A 167 -8.86 10.64 -10.13
N ALA A 168 -8.87 9.76 -9.15
CA ALA A 168 -8.17 8.48 -9.19
C ALA A 168 -8.97 7.49 -10.04
N GLY A 169 -8.68 7.40 -11.32
CA GLY A 169 -9.42 6.53 -12.25
C GLY A 169 -8.54 5.97 -13.35
#